data_c6ec01525054a66dcc3bbfb5898c6e67
#
_entry.id   c6ec01525054a66dcc3bbfb5898c6e67
#
_cell.length_a   1.000
_cell.length_b   1.000
_cell.length_c   1.000
_cell.angle_alpha   90.00
_cell.angle_beta   90.00
_cell.angle_gamma   90.00
#
_symmetry.space_group_name_H-M   'P 1'
#
loop_
_entity.id
_entity.type
_entity.pdbx_description
1 polymer ?
#
loop_
_entity_poly.entity_id
_entity_poly.type
_entity_poly.pdbx_seq_one_letter_code
_entity_poly.pdbx_strand_id
1 'polypeptide(L)'
;MRCRRVVAAFAACILGAASGDLAVSRVATGASSQPILMAAPYEYLGWGNPQPPAGVLAATGIQDLTLAFVLSHGACSPAWDGTRPLTGGPDQAAIESVRAAGGNVAVSFGGSSGNKLGVSCKSASALANAYQKVISAYGLEAIDIDIEHTEFTSAAVRRRVVAALAIVQRSNPGIEISITFATAESGPEHDGQSLIADAAAIGLQPSAWTVMPFDFGAPVSDMAQASISAVEELEHDLLSSYHISADVAYRHIGISSMNGHTDESDETVSIEDFQLMLAFAQQDHLARLTFWSVDRDRPCGGANRSPDACSGTSQQPFAYTDLVAEYHG
;
A
#
# COMPACT_ATOMS: atom_id res chain seq x y z
N MET A 1 -89.20 35.33 33.44
CA MET A 1 -88.26 35.10 34.53
C MET A 1 -86.85 34.94 33.96
N ARG A 2 -85.94 35.76 34.45
CA ARG A 2 -84.47 35.72 34.40
C ARG A 2 -83.73 35.49 33.04
N CYS A 3 -83.28 36.67 32.54
CA CYS A 3 -82.13 36.80 31.63
C CYS A 3 -80.87 36.07 32.06
N ARG A 4 -80.17 35.57 31.11
CA ARG A 4 -78.64 35.45 31.22
C ARG A 4 -78.04 35.73 29.88
N ARG A 5 -77.17 36.75 29.92
CA ARG A 5 -76.35 37.25 28.83
C ARG A 5 -75.22 36.30 28.53
N VAL A 6 -74.97 36.03 27.26
CA VAL A 6 -73.76 35.35 26.83
C VAL A 6 -72.80 36.34 26.22
N VAL A 7 -71.62 36.43 26.79
CA VAL A 7 -70.53 37.31 26.32
C VAL A 7 -69.74 36.53 25.26
N ALA A 8 -69.64 37.10 24.07
CA ALA A 8 -68.81 36.58 23.01
C ALA A 8 -67.32 37.00 23.23
N ALA A 9 -66.43 36.07 23.34
CA ALA A 9 -65.00 36.33 23.36
C ALA A 9 -64.42 36.08 21.96
N PHE A 10 -63.85 37.13 21.37
CA PHE A 10 -63.04 37.00 20.14
C PHE A 10 -61.67 36.42 20.47
N ALA A 11 -61.34 35.27 19.90
CA ALA A 11 -60.01 34.72 19.93
C ALA A 11 -59.29 35.10 18.62
N ALA A 12 -58.23 35.89 18.75
CA ALA A 12 -57.32 36.21 17.65
C ALA A 12 -56.39 35.01 17.39
N CYS A 13 -56.46 34.44 16.19
CA CYS A 13 -55.48 33.48 15.71
C CYS A 13 -54.19 34.19 15.30
N ILE A 14 -53.12 33.96 16.04
CA ILE A 14 -51.78 34.32 15.66
C ILE A 14 -51.22 33.15 14.82
N LEU A 15 -50.99 33.35 13.53
CA LEU A 15 -50.27 32.48 12.65
C LEU A 15 -48.78 32.57 12.98
N GLY A 16 -48.23 31.61 13.73
CA GLY A 16 -46.81 31.43 13.90
C GLY A 16 -46.23 30.67 12.69
N ALA A 17 -45.42 31.36 11.91
CA ALA A 17 -44.58 30.73 10.88
C ALA A 17 -43.48 29.94 11.57
N ALA A 18 -43.58 28.62 11.56
CA ALA A 18 -42.48 27.72 11.96
C ALA A 18 -41.48 27.62 10.79
N SER A 19 -40.35 28.31 10.90
CA SER A 19 -39.19 28.08 10.07
C SER A 19 -38.59 26.71 10.46
N GLY A 20 -38.90 25.69 9.67
CA GLY A 20 -38.25 24.39 9.79
C GLY A 20 -36.83 24.46 9.25
N ASP A 21 -35.85 24.51 10.13
CA ASP A 21 -34.46 24.22 9.79
C ASP A 21 -34.40 22.74 9.35
N LEU A 22 -34.24 22.52 8.05
CA LEU A 22 -33.83 21.24 7.48
C LEU A 22 -32.40 21.02 7.88
N ALA A 23 -32.17 20.32 9.01
CA ALA A 23 -30.90 19.74 9.35
C ALA A 23 -30.56 18.72 8.26
N VAL A 24 -29.71 19.12 7.32
CA VAL A 24 -29.03 18.17 6.41
C VAL A 24 -28.12 17.32 7.28
N SER A 25 -28.59 16.14 7.65
CA SER A 25 -27.72 15.09 8.21
C SER A 25 -26.65 14.80 7.16
N ARG A 26 -25.45 15.32 7.38
CA ARG A 26 -24.26 14.80 6.72
C ARG A 26 -24.14 13.35 7.19
N VAL A 27 -24.45 12.43 6.30
CA VAL A 27 -24.00 11.04 6.43
C VAL A 27 -22.48 11.15 6.45
N ALA A 28 -21.87 10.99 7.61
CA ALA A 28 -20.45 10.72 7.70
C ALA A 28 -20.27 9.40 6.97
N THR A 29 -19.75 9.43 5.76
CA THR A 29 -19.16 8.25 5.12
C THR A 29 -18.06 7.82 6.08
N GLY A 30 -18.29 6.71 6.80
CA GLY A 30 -17.28 6.13 7.66
C GLY A 30 -16.04 5.91 6.81
N ALA A 31 -14.93 6.52 7.20
CA ALA A 31 -13.64 6.12 6.69
C ALA A 31 -13.53 4.61 6.88
N SER A 32 -13.06 3.90 5.89
CA SER A 32 -12.76 2.47 5.98
C SER A 32 -11.99 2.23 7.28
N SER A 33 -12.46 1.34 8.12
CA SER A 33 -11.77 1.00 9.36
C SER A 33 -10.61 0.03 9.11
N GLN A 34 -10.36 -0.31 7.85
CA GLN A 34 -9.29 -1.22 7.45
C GLN A 34 -7.97 -0.48 7.27
N PRO A 35 -6.82 -1.16 7.55
CA PRO A 35 -5.50 -0.60 7.28
C PRO A 35 -5.32 -0.25 5.80
N ILE A 36 -4.68 0.89 5.51
CA ILE A 36 -4.43 1.38 4.14
C ILE A 36 -3.57 0.40 3.35
N LEU A 37 -2.56 -0.18 3.98
CA LEU A 37 -1.63 -1.11 3.32
C LEU A 37 -2.25 -2.47 3.01
N MET A 38 -3.37 -2.84 3.63
CA MET A 38 -3.94 -4.19 3.56
C MET A 38 -4.19 -4.64 2.12
N ALA A 39 -4.85 -3.81 1.31
CA ALA A 39 -5.24 -4.11 -0.05
C ALA A 39 -4.95 -2.89 -0.95
N ALA A 40 -3.67 -2.51 -1.06
CA ALA A 40 -3.22 -1.32 -1.78
C ALA A 40 -2.21 -1.72 -2.87
N PRO A 41 -2.67 -2.12 -4.07
CA PRO A 41 -1.78 -2.50 -5.16
C PRO A 41 -0.94 -1.32 -5.62
N TYR A 42 0.25 -1.64 -6.17
CA TYR A 42 1.17 -0.63 -6.66
C TYR A 42 0.68 0.00 -7.95
N GLU A 43 0.79 1.32 -8.03
CA GLU A 43 0.64 2.08 -9.26
C GLU A 43 1.84 3.01 -9.45
N TYR A 44 2.37 3.03 -10.67
CA TYR A 44 3.56 3.78 -11.04
C TYR A 44 3.23 4.81 -12.12
N LEU A 45 3.42 6.09 -11.81
CA LEU A 45 3.02 7.19 -12.69
C LEU A 45 4.10 7.65 -13.68
N GLY A 46 5.28 7.01 -13.67
CA GLY A 46 6.44 7.44 -14.46
C GLY A 46 6.44 6.96 -15.90
N TRP A 47 6.02 5.70 -16.14
CA TRP A 47 5.92 5.08 -17.47
C TRP A 47 4.85 3.97 -17.46
N GLY A 48 4.79 3.15 -18.50
CA GLY A 48 3.83 2.02 -18.56
C GLY A 48 2.42 2.45 -19.00
N ASN A 49 2.21 3.73 -19.34
CA ASN A 49 0.90 4.27 -19.65
C ASN A 49 -0.09 4.07 -18.49
N PRO A 50 0.19 4.67 -17.32
CA PRO A 50 -0.60 4.47 -16.11
C PRO A 50 -2.07 4.81 -16.32
N GLN A 51 -2.93 4.08 -15.63
CA GLN A 51 -4.35 4.37 -15.60
C GLN A 51 -4.62 5.51 -14.62
N PRO A 52 -5.65 6.34 -14.84
CA PRO A 52 -5.97 7.35 -13.84
C PRO A 52 -6.34 6.72 -12.50
N PRO A 53 -5.63 7.00 -11.38
CA PRO A 53 -5.83 6.31 -10.10
C PRO A 53 -7.27 6.30 -9.60
N ALA A 54 -7.97 7.46 -9.65
CA ALA A 54 -9.39 7.52 -9.31
C ALA A 54 -10.29 6.67 -10.24
N GLY A 55 -9.85 6.45 -11.48
CA GLY A 55 -10.54 5.56 -12.44
C GLY A 55 -10.39 4.09 -12.04
N VAL A 56 -9.23 3.70 -11.50
CA VAL A 56 -8.99 2.36 -10.96
C VAL A 56 -9.93 2.08 -9.80
N LEU A 57 -10.02 2.99 -8.82
CA LEU A 57 -10.96 2.86 -7.70
C LEU A 57 -12.39 2.70 -8.17
N ALA A 58 -12.82 3.53 -9.13
CA ALA A 58 -14.18 3.50 -9.66
C ALA A 58 -14.49 2.21 -10.44
N ALA A 59 -13.50 1.62 -11.10
CA ALA A 59 -13.67 0.41 -11.91
C ALA A 59 -13.69 -0.88 -11.08
N THR A 60 -12.91 -0.94 -9.99
CA THR A 60 -12.63 -2.18 -9.25
C THR A 60 -13.21 -2.18 -7.84
N GLY A 61 -13.51 -1.01 -7.29
CA GLY A 61 -13.90 -0.87 -5.89
C GLY A 61 -12.74 -0.92 -4.90
N ILE A 62 -11.48 -1.05 -5.37
CA ILE A 62 -10.31 -0.91 -4.49
C ILE A 62 -10.36 0.46 -3.80
N GLN A 63 -9.98 0.50 -2.52
CA GLN A 63 -10.07 1.73 -1.72
C GLN A 63 -8.76 2.50 -1.72
N ASP A 64 -7.63 1.79 -1.70
CA ASP A 64 -6.32 2.35 -1.45
C ASP A 64 -5.31 1.90 -2.51
N LEU A 65 -4.29 2.72 -2.77
CA LEU A 65 -3.21 2.45 -3.70
C LEU A 65 -1.85 2.72 -3.05
N THR A 66 -0.84 1.98 -3.46
CA THR A 66 0.56 2.27 -3.15
C THR A 66 1.19 2.98 -4.35
N LEU A 67 1.42 4.29 -4.25
CA LEU A 67 2.04 5.04 -5.35
C LEU A 67 3.57 4.94 -5.28
N ALA A 68 4.19 4.54 -6.36
CA ALA A 68 5.62 4.25 -6.50
C ALA A 68 6.28 5.19 -7.51
N PHE A 69 7.54 5.57 -7.38
CA PHE A 69 8.43 5.47 -6.23
C PHE A 69 9.01 6.82 -5.90
N VAL A 70 9.21 7.11 -4.62
CA VAL A 70 10.02 8.26 -4.19
C VAL A 70 11.47 7.81 -4.07
N LEU A 71 12.33 8.49 -4.80
CA LEU A 71 13.77 8.25 -4.91
C LEU A 71 14.57 9.48 -4.49
N SER A 72 15.90 9.37 -4.55
CA SER A 72 16.81 10.48 -4.24
C SER A 72 17.06 11.36 -5.45
N HIS A 73 16.74 12.64 -5.34
CA HIS A 73 17.26 13.68 -6.23
C HIS A 73 18.60 14.20 -5.67
N GLY A 74 19.70 13.59 -6.09
CA GLY A 74 21.04 13.94 -5.60
C GLY A 74 21.31 13.47 -4.17
N ALA A 75 21.72 14.35 -3.26
CA ALA A 75 22.29 13.98 -1.97
C ALA A 75 21.29 13.85 -0.83
N CYS A 76 20.27 13.00 -0.91
CA CYS A 76 19.27 12.82 0.16
C CYS A 76 18.04 13.75 0.07
N SER A 77 17.70 14.22 -1.13
CA SER A 77 16.47 14.98 -1.35
C SER A 77 15.43 14.09 -1.99
N PRO A 78 14.24 13.86 -1.35
CA PRO A 78 13.22 13.00 -1.93
C PRO A 78 12.54 13.69 -3.12
N ALA A 79 12.31 12.93 -4.19
CA ALA A 79 11.57 13.32 -5.38
C ALA A 79 10.96 12.09 -6.03
N TRP A 80 9.82 12.20 -6.69
CA TRP A 80 9.27 11.13 -7.50
C TRP A 80 10.23 10.76 -8.62
N ASP A 81 10.57 9.49 -8.75
CA ASP A 81 11.60 8.94 -9.64
C ASP A 81 12.97 9.64 -9.51
N GLY A 82 13.21 10.33 -8.41
CA GLY A 82 14.40 11.13 -8.24
C GLY A 82 14.45 12.40 -9.12
N THR A 83 13.38 12.73 -9.84
CA THR A 83 13.36 13.85 -10.81
C THR A 83 12.13 14.73 -10.70
N ARG A 84 10.94 14.16 -10.49
CA ARG A 84 9.70 14.93 -10.41
C ARG A 84 9.51 15.54 -9.02
N PRO A 85 8.95 16.76 -8.91
CA PRO A 85 8.80 17.43 -7.62
C PRO A 85 7.77 16.73 -6.73
N LEU A 86 7.94 16.82 -5.42
CA LEU A 86 6.95 16.30 -4.48
C LEU A 86 5.62 17.05 -4.55
N THR A 87 5.64 18.35 -4.83
CA THR A 87 4.43 19.17 -4.85
C THR A 87 4.28 19.91 -6.17
N GLY A 88 3.03 20.16 -6.58
CA GLY A 88 2.69 20.87 -7.82
C GLY A 88 2.83 20.01 -9.08
N GLY A 89 3.04 18.70 -8.95
CA GLY A 89 3.23 17.77 -10.07
C GLY A 89 2.08 16.76 -10.25
N PRO A 90 2.20 15.87 -11.25
CA PRO A 90 1.18 14.85 -11.54
C PRO A 90 0.97 13.87 -10.38
N ASP A 91 2.03 13.57 -9.63
CA ASP A 91 1.96 12.64 -8.49
C ASP A 91 1.11 13.20 -7.35
N GLN A 92 1.24 14.50 -7.03
CA GLN A 92 0.34 15.15 -6.07
C GLN A 92 -1.11 15.16 -6.58
N ALA A 93 -1.33 15.46 -7.86
CA ALA A 93 -2.67 15.45 -8.44
C ALA A 93 -3.29 14.05 -8.41
N ALA A 94 -2.50 12.99 -8.58
CA ALA A 94 -2.94 11.60 -8.44
C ALA A 94 -3.40 11.30 -7.00
N ILE A 95 -2.59 11.65 -5.99
CA ILE A 95 -2.96 11.52 -4.56
C ILE A 95 -4.27 12.26 -4.25
N GLU A 96 -4.39 13.50 -4.72
CA GLU A 96 -5.59 14.30 -4.52
C GLU A 96 -6.82 13.67 -5.20
N SER A 97 -6.64 13.07 -6.39
CA SER A 97 -7.72 12.41 -7.11
C SER A 97 -8.24 11.15 -6.42
N VAL A 98 -7.33 10.33 -5.86
CA VAL A 98 -7.69 9.15 -5.07
C VAL A 98 -8.49 9.57 -3.83
N ARG A 99 -8.01 10.57 -3.10
CA ARG A 99 -8.70 11.07 -1.91
C ARG A 99 -10.04 11.72 -2.22
N ALA A 100 -10.15 12.43 -3.33
CA ALA A 100 -11.43 12.99 -3.79
C ALA A 100 -12.44 11.90 -4.17
N ALA A 101 -11.96 10.72 -4.59
CA ALA A 101 -12.79 9.54 -4.84
C ALA A 101 -13.16 8.76 -3.56
N GLY A 102 -12.65 9.18 -2.39
CA GLY A 102 -12.94 8.57 -1.09
C GLY A 102 -11.93 7.51 -0.66
N GLY A 103 -10.87 7.27 -1.44
CA GLY A 103 -9.78 6.36 -1.12
C GLY A 103 -8.62 7.02 -0.38
N ASN A 104 -7.56 6.26 -0.12
CA ASN A 104 -6.32 6.77 0.47
C ASN A 104 -5.10 6.22 -0.28
N VAL A 105 -3.92 6.69 0.09
CA VAL A 105 -2.67 6.27 -0.55
C VAL A 105 -1.59 5.97 0.47
N ALA A 106 -0.82 4.93 0.21
CA ALA A 106 0.53 4.79 0.70
C ALA A 106 1.51 5.32 -0.35
N VAL A 107 2.67 5.78 0.07
CA VAL A 107 3.77 6.13 -0.83
C VAL A 107 4.92 5.17 -0.60
N SER A 108 5.39 4.56 -1.69
CA SER A 108 6.54 3.66 -1.67
C SER A 108 7.83 4.39 -1.97
N PHE A 109 8.88 4.03 -1.23
CA PHE A 109 10.25 4.50 -1.38
C PHE A 109 11.13 3.33 -1.81
N GLY A 110 11.97 3.52 -2.82
CA GLY A 110 12.89 2.48 -3.23
C GLY A 110 12.60 1.88 -4.60
N GLY A 111 12.29 0.58 -4.65
CA GLY A 111 12.03 -0.16 -5.89
C GLY A 111 13.28 -0.61 -6.64
N SER A 112 13.13 -1.25 -7.80
CA SER A 112 14.24 -1.86 -8.54
C SER A 112 15.22 -0.86 -9.15
N SER A 113 14.80 0.34 -9.50
CA SER A 113 15.60 1.30 -10.27
C SER A 113 15.92 2.60 -9.52
N GLY A 114 16.83 3.39 -10.04
CA GLY A 114 17.15 4.75 -9.59
C GLY A 114 17.98 4.85 -8.32
N ASN A 115 18.19 6.07 -7.85
CA ASN A 115 19.05 6.36 -6.70
C ASN A 115 18.24 6.28 -5.39
N LYS A 116 18.56 5.33 -4.55
CA LYS A 116 17.83 5.09 -3.29
C LYS A 116 18.16 6.15 -2.23
N LEU A 117 17.17 6.56 -1.45
CA LEU A 117 17.35 7.48 -0.33
C LEU A 117 18.26 6.89 0.76
N GLY A 118 18.09 5.60 1.07
CA GLY A 118 18.90 4.91 2.06
C GLY A 118 20.39 4.87 1.70
N VAL A 119 20.72 4.82 0.41
CA VAL A 119 22.11 4.90 -0.07
C VAL A 119 22.63 6.35 -0.06
N SER A 120 21.79 7.28 -0.49
CA SER A 120 22.16 8.69 -0.68
C SER A 120 22.31 9.45 0.63
N CYS A 121 21.41 9.20 1.59
CA CYS A 121 21.44 9.80 2.92
C CYS A 121 22.58 9.20 3.76
N LYS A 122 23.31 10.04 4.50
CA LYS A 122 24.53 9.61 5.21
C LYS A 122 24.30 9.22 6.67
N SER A 123 23.10 9.46 7.20
CA SER A 123 22.72 9.06 8.56
C SER A 123 21.25 8.66 8.64
N ALA A 124 20.89 7.91 9.67
CA ALA A 124 19.51 7.53 9.94
C ALA A 124 18.59 8.74 10.15
N SER A 125 19.07 9.78 10.84
CA SER A 125 18.30 11.02 11.04
C SER A 125 18.08 11.80 9.75
N ALA A 126 19.08 11.86 8.84
CA ALA A 126 18.91 12.49 7.54
C ALA A 126 17.88 11.73 6.67
N LEU A 127 17.94 10.41 6.69
CA LEU A 127 16.99 9.56 5.98
C LEU A 127 15.58 9.67 6.57
N ALA A 128 15.44 9.64 7.89
CA ALA A 128 14.16 9.85 8.56
C ALA A 128 13.54 11.22 8.22
N ASN A 129 14.36 12.27 8.15
CA ASN A 129 13.91 13.59 7.71
C ASN A 129 13.45 13.61 6.25
N ALA A 130 14.10 12.82 5.37
CA ALA A 130 13.67 12.69 3.99
C ALA A 130 12.30 11.99 3.89
N TYR A 131 12.09 10.90 4.62
CA TYR A 131 10.79 10.23 4.73
C TYR A 131 9.73 11.17 5.31
N GLN A 132 10.06 11.86 6.42
CA GLN A 132 9.14 12.79 7.07
C GLN A 132 8.71 13.95 6.17
N LYS A 133 9.60 14.41 5.29
CA LYS A 133 9.27 15.45 4.32
C LYS A 133 8.16 15.00 3.37
N VAL A 134 8.17 13.74 2.92
CA VAL A 134 7.12 13.17 2.05
C VAL A 134 5.84 12.94 2.85
N ILE A 135 5.96 12.34 4.03
CA ILE A 135 4.83 12.13 4.94
C ILE A 135 4.10 13.45 5.20
N SER A 136 4.85 14.50 5.53
CA SER A 136 4.27 15.82 5.83
C SER A 136 3.71 16.52 4.59
N ALA A 137 4.32 16.35 3.41
CA ALA A 137 3.86 16.97 2.18
C ALA A 137 2.44 16.52 1.79
N TYR A 138 2.12 15.27 2.10
CA TYR A 138 0.85 14.66 1.71
C TYR A 138 -0.04 14.29 2.90
N GLY A 139 0.42 14.46 4.15
CA GLY A 139 -0.30 14.01 5.33
C GLY A 139 -0.55 12.50 5.26
N LEU A 140 0.51 11.71 5.01
CA LEU A 140 0.40 10.27 4.86
C LEU A 140 0.16 9.59 6.20
N GLU A 141 -0.70 8.58 6.17
CA GLU A 141 -0.95 7.67 7.29
C GLU A 141 -0.28 6.30 7.05
N ALA A 142 0.19 6.04 5.82
CA ALA A 142 0.88 4.81 5.43
C ALA A 142 2.06 5.10 4.51
N ILE A 143 3.15 4.36 4.69
CA ILE A 143 4.32 4.33 3.81
C ILE A 143 4.77 2.90 3.57
N ASP A 144 5.40 2.69 2.44
CA ASP A 144 6.03 1.44 2.08
C ASP A 144 7.51 1.68 1.75
N ILE A 145 8.38 0.78 2.16
CA ILE A 145 9.80 0.79 1.83
C ILE A 145 10.11 -0.46 1.01
N ASP A 146 10.21 -0.27 -0.27
CA ASP A 146 10.61 -1.32 -1.20
C ASP A 146 12.13 -1.36 -1.26
N ILE A 147 12.70 -2.17 -0.36
CA ILE A 147 14.14 -2.21 -0.11
C ILE A 147 14.83 -3.23 -1.02
N GLU A 148 15.57 -2.72 -2.00
CA GLU A 148 16.21 -3.54 -3.03
C GLU A 148 17.68 -3.17 -3.27
N HIS A 149 18.38 -4.03 -4.00
CA HIS A 149 19.78 -3.84 -4.43
C HIS A 149 20.70 -3.39 -3.28
N THR A 150 21.42 -2.28 -3.42
CA THR A 150 22.38 -1.81 -2.41
C THR A 150 21.72 -1.44 -1.09
N GLU A 151 20.45 -1.01 -1.09
CA GLU A 151 19.73 -0.79 0.17
C GLU A 151 19.54 -2.09 0.94
N PHE A 152 19.25 -3.17 0.23
CA PHE A 152 19.02 -4.49 0.80
C PHE A 152 20.33 -5.24 1.10
N THR A 153 21.27 -5.29 0.16
CA THR A 153 22.48 -6.12 0.27
C THR A 153 23.57 -5.51 1.16
N SER A 154 23.60 -4.17 1.32
CA SER A 154 24.58 -3.53 2.20
C SER A 154 24.10 -3.46 3.64
N ALA A 155 24.70 -4.23 4.54
CA ALA A 155 24.37 -4.22 5.96
C ALA A 155 24.38 -2.82 6.60
N ALA A 156 25.30 -1.95 6.19
CA ALA A 156 25.37 -0.57 6.71
C ALA A 156 24.22 0.31 6.23
N VAL A 157 23.74 0.11 4.99
CA VAL A 157 22.61 0.83 4.43
C VAL A 157 21.31 0.29 5.04
N ARG A 158 21.15 -1.02 5.08
CA ARG A 158 20.00 -1.72 5.68
C ARG A 158 19.74 -1.27 7.13
N ARG A 159 20.79 -1.26 7.98
CA ARG A 159 20.67 -0.74 9.36
C ARG A 159 20.32 0.74 9.41
N ARG A 160 20.78 1.53 8.45
CA ARG A 160 20.40 2.95 8.36
C ARG A 160 18.92 3.11 8.04
N VAL A 161 18.39 2.32 7.11
CA VAL A 161 16.96 2.31 6.77
C VAL A 161 16.13 1.94 8.01
N VAL A 162 16.46 0.81 8.64
CA VAL A 162 15.80 0.32 9.86
C VAL A 162 15.81 1.38 10.97
N ALA A 163 16.97 2.00 11.24
CA ALA A 163 17.09 3.04 12.24
C ALA A 163 16.29 4.32 11.87
N ALA A 164 16.21 4.67 10.59
CA ALA A 164 15.42 5.79 10.12
C ALA A 164 13.91 5.53 10.30
N LEU A 165 13.45 4.32 9.98
CA LEU A 165 12.05 3.92 10.16
C LEU A 165 11.64 3.92 11.63
N ALA A 166 12.52 3.49 12.53
CA ALA A 166 12.25 3.59 13.96
C ALA A 166 12.12 5.05 14.44
N ILE A 167 12.82 6.00 13.82
CA ILE A 167 12.63 7.44 14.10
C ILE A 167 11.27 7.89 13.56
N VAL A 168 10.93 7.51 12.32
CA VAL A 168 9.64 7.85 11.67
C VAL A 168 8.47 7.32 12.50
N GLN A 169 8.50 6.04 12.91
CA GLN A 169 7.45 5.40 13.69
C GLN A 169 7.21 6.12 15.02
N ARG A 170 8.28 6.51 15.71
CA ARG A 170 8.15 7.29 16.96
C ARG A 170 7.63 8.71 16.74
N SER A 171 7.93 9.32 15.59
CA SER A 171 7.53 10.69 15.28
C SER A 171 6.09 10.79 14.76
N ASN A 172 5.53 9.68 14.28
CA ASN A 172 4.20 9.60 13.69
C ASN A 172 3.41 8.43 14.32
N PRO A 173 2.89 8.59 15.55
CA PRO A 173 2.12 7.54 16.19
C PRO A 173 0.93 7.11 15.31
N GLY A 174 0.83 5.81 15.04
CA GLY A 174 -0.24 5.23 14.22
C GLY A 174 0.07 5.16 12.71
N ILE A 175 1.22 5.65 12.25
CA ILE A 175 1.60 5.47 10.85
C ILE A 175 1.81 3.99 10.54
N GLU A 176 1.20 3.54 9.45
CA GLU A 176 1.45 2.21 8.91
C GLU A 176 2.78 2.20 8.13
N ILE A 177 3.61 1.20 8.38
CA ILE A 177 4.89 1.00 7.69
C ILE A 177 4.93 -0.42 7.15
N SER A 178 5.05 -0.58 5.83
CA SER A 178 5.46 -1.83 5.21
C SER A 178 6.94 -1.79 4.87
N ILE A 179 7.62 -2.92 5.02
CA ILE A 179 8.95 -3.15 4.48
C ILE A 179 8.82 -4.29 3.47
N THR A 180 9.02 -3.97 2.20
CA THR A 180 8.88 -4.89 1.06
C THR A 180 10.25 -5.26 0.54
N PHE A 181 10.51 -6.56 0.33
CA PHE A 181 11.84 -7.07 -0.05
C PHE A 181 11.76 -8.41 -0.77
N ALA A 182 12.82 -8.71 -1.55
CA ALA A 182 12.93 -9.95 -2.31
C ALA A 182 13.08 -11.19 -1.39
N THR A 183 12.56 -12.33 -1.84
CA THR A 183 12.63 -13.62 -1.16
C THR A 183 12.98 -14.72 -2.14
N ALA A 184 13.51 -15.85 -1.65
CA ALA A 184 13.55 -17.12 -2.39
C ALA A 184 12.25 -17.90 -2.13
N GLU A 185 12.04 -19.02 -2.86
CA GLU A 185 10.95 -19.97 -2.57
C GLU A 185 11.04 -20.54 -1.13
N SER A 186 12.25 -20.64 -0.60
CA SER A 186 12.55 -21.07 0.78
C SER A 186 12.48 -19.92 1.80
N GLY A 187 11.83 -18.82 1.47
CA GLY A 187 11.70 -17.68 2.38
C GLY A 187 12.84 -16.66 2.29
N PRO A 188 12.89 -15.72 3.25
CA PRO A 188 13.92 -14.70 3.29
C PRO A 188 15.33 -15.26 3.35
N GLU A 189 16.19 -14.86 2.43
CA GLU A 189 17.60 -15.19 2.47
C GLU A 189 18.35 -14.39 3.55
N HIS A 190 19.66 -14.60 3.67
CA HIS A 190 20.52 -14.00 4.71
C HIS A 190 20.30 -12.49 4.89
N ASP A 191 20.14 -11.72 3.82
CA ASP A 191 19.94 -10.27 3.90
C ASP A 191 18.55 -9.90 4.43
N GLY A 192 17.50 -10.67 4.07
CA GLY A 192 16.15 -10.53 4.60
C GLY A 192 16.08 -10.89 6.08
N GLN A 193 16.66 -12.02 6.46
CA GLN A 193 16.75 -12.45 7.86
C GLN A 193 17.52 -11.42 8.72
N SER A 194 18.61 -10.87 8.18
CA SER A 194 19.37 -9.79 8.84
C SER A 194 18.58 -8.51 8.98
N LEU A 195 17.75 -8.16 7.97
CA LEU A 195 16.87 -6.97 8.01
C LEU A 195 15.84 -7.11 9.13
N ILE A 196 15.20 -8.25 9.26
CA ILE A 196 14.22 -8.57 10.31
C ILE A 196 14.90 -8.53 11.69
N ALA A 197 16.05 -9.19 11.85
CA ALA A 197 16.79 -9.20 13.11
C ALA A 197 17.28 -7.80 13.52
N ASP A 198 17.83 -7.01 12.59
CA ASP A 198 18.26 -5.64 12.85
C ASP A 198 17.08 -4.76 13.30
N ALA A 199 15.87 -4.95 12.75
CA ALA A 199 14.66 -4.24 13.13
C ALA A 199 14.16 -4.64 14.52
N ALA A 200 14.08 -5.93 14.79
CA ALA A 200 13.68 -6.48 16.08
C ALA A 200 14.61 -6.00 17.20
N ALA A 201 15.93 -6.00 16.96
CA ALA A 201 16.94 -5.58 17.95
C ALA A 201 16.79 -4.13 18.42
N ILE A 202 16.18 -3.25 17.62
CA ILE A 202 15.95 -1.85 17.98
C ILE A 202 14.49 -1.53 18.31
N GLY A 203 13.62 -2.56 18.30
CA GLY A 203 12.20 -2.45 18.61
C GLY A 203 11.36 -1.76 17.53
N LEU A 204 11.80 -1.76 16.27
CA LEU A 204 10.98 -1.36 15.14
C LEU A 204 9.92 -2.44 14.90
N GLN A 205 8.66 -2.04 14.81
CA GLN A 205 7.53 -2.93 14.55
C GLN A 205 6.78 -2.44 13.30
N PRO A 206 7.16 -2.90 12.11
CA PRO A 206 6.41 -2.59 10.89
C PRO A 206 4.99 -3.15 10.97
N SER A 207 4.05 -2.49 10.31
CA SER A 207 2.69 -2.99 10.14
C SER A 207 2.68 -4.25 9.26
N ALA A 208 3.57 -4.29 8.26
CA ALA A 208 3.76 -5.46 7.40
C ALA A 208 5.23 -5.67 7.03
N TRP A 209 5.65 -6.92 7.09
CA TRP A 209 6.82 -7.46 6.42
C TRP A 209 6.33 -8.10 5.13
N THR A 210 6.62 -7.48 4.00
CA THR A 210 6.05 -7.89 2.71
C THR A 210 7.13 -8.54 1.85
N VAL A 211 6.93 -9.80 1.49
CA VAL A 211 7.83 -10.49 0.55
C VAL A 211 7.38 -10.28 -0.89
N MET A 212 8.35 -10.27 -1.81
CA MET A 212 8.15 -10.26 -3.25
C MET A 212 8.46 -11.66 -3.80
N PRO A 213 7.47 -12.59 -3.83
CA PRO A 213 7.68 -13.97 -4.22
C PRO A 213 7.60 -14.14 -5.74
N PHE A 214 8.56 -13.58 -6.44
CA PHE A 214 8.78 -13.66 -7.88
C PHE A 214 10.25 -13.37 -8.20
N ASP A 215 10.66 -13.59 -9.44
CA ASP A 215 12.04 -13.50 -9.91
C ASP A 215 12.99 -14.34 -9.06
N PHE A 216 12.61 -15.59 -8.83
CA PHE A 216 13.34 -16.54 -7.99
C PHE A 216 14.69 -16.97 -8.57
N GLY A 217 15.00 -16.60 -9.82
CA GLY A 217 16.24 -16.93 -10.50
C GLY A 217 16.37 -18.40 -10.94
N ALA A 218 15.30 -19.16 -10.83
CA ALA A 218 15.19 -20.55 -11.30
C ALA A 218 13.73 -20.81 -11.73
N PRO A 219 13.48 -21.72 -12.69
CA PRO A 219 12.12 -22.00 -13.13
C PRO A 219 11.23 -22.52 -12.01
N VAL A 220 10.10 -21.86 -11.80
CA VAL A 220 9.07 -22.23 -10.83
C VAL A 220 7.80 -22.63 -11.56
N SER A 221 7.31 -23.84 -11.27
CA SER A 221 6.13 -24.39 -11.95
C SER A 221 4.80 -24.12 -11.24
N ASP A 222 4.83 -23.68 -9.98
CA ASP A 222 3.68 -23.40 -9.14
C ASP A 222 3.99 -22.14 -8.31
N MET A 223 3.64 -20.99 -8.89
CA MET A 223 3.92 -19.68 -8.30
C MET A 223 3.10 -19.42 -7.03
N ALA A 224 1.91 -20.00 -6.93
CA ALA A 224 1.10 -19.90 -5.72
C ALA A 224 1.77 -20.65 -4.57
N GLN A 225 2.18 -21.91 -4.79
CA GLN A 225 2.83 -22.68 -3.74
C GLN A 225 4.18 -22.08 -3.33
N ALA A 226 4.99 -21.59 -4.28
CA ALA A 226 6.25 -20.92 -4.00
C ALA A 226 6.04 -19.66 -3.14
N SER A 227 5.00 -18.87 -3.45
CA SER A 227 4.64 -17.69 -2.68
C SER A 227 4.19 -18.04 -1.26
N ILE A 228 3.37 -19.07 -1.10
CA ILE A 228 2.91 -19.55 0.21
C ILE A 228 4.10 -20.06 1.04
N SER A 229 4.97 -20.88 0.44
CA SER A 229 6.16 -21.37 1.13
C SER A 229 7.07 -20.24 1.60
N ALA A 230 7.28 -19.22 0.79
CA ALA A 230 8.07 -18.06 1.18
C ALA A 230 7.45 -17.28 2.38
N VAL A 231 6.14 -17.23 2.47
CA VAL A 231 5.40 -16.61 3.59
C VAL A 231 5.53 -17.45 4.85
N GLU A 232 5.39 -18.78 4.75
CA GLU A 232 5.53 -19.70 5.89
C GLU A 232 6.94 -19.61 6.51
N GLU A 233 7.98 -19.50 5.69
CA GLU A 233 9.35 -19.30 6.18
C GLU A 233 9.58 -17.89 6.76
N LEU A 234 8.95 -16.84 6.20
CA LEU A 234 8.97 -15.52 6.82
C LEU A 234 8.30 -15.54 8.20
N GLU A 235 7.23 -16.29 8.37
CA GLU A 235 6.57 -16.48 9.66
C GLU A 235 7.57 -17.02 10.69
N HIS A 236 8.32 -18.07 10.35
CA HIS A 236 9.36 -18.63 11.22
C HIS A 236 10.44 -17.61 11.61
N ASP A 237 10.87 -16.77 10.68
CA ASP A 237 11.84 -15.70 10.94
C ASP A 237 11.29 -14.65 11.90
N LEU A 238 10.00 -14.29 11.78
CA LEU A 238 9.33 -13.35 12.69
C LEU A 238 9.14 -13.96 14.09
N LEU A 239 8.73 -15.23 14.19
CA LEU A 239 8.64 -15.92 15.47
C LEU A 239 9.95 -15.85 16.23
N SER A 240 11.05 -16.15 15.55
CA SER A 240 12.39 -16.21 16.16
C SER A 240 12.91 -14.83 16.55
N SER A 241 12.68 -13.81 15.71
CA SER A 241 13.23 -12.46 15.89
C SER A 241 12.44 -11.62 16.89
N TYR A 242 11.10 -11.70 16.85
CA TYR A 242 10.20 -10.89 17.68
C TYR A 242 9.62 -11.63 18.89
N HIS A 243 9.84 -12.96 19.01
CA HIS A 243 9.31 -13.79 20.08
C HIS A 243 7.78 -13.74 20.20
N ILE A 244 7.09 -13.74 19.10
CA ILE A 244 5.63 -13.67 18.97
C ILE A 244 5.05 -15.05 18.59
N SER A 245 3.74 -15.20 18.62
CA SER A 245 3.05 -16.40 18.14
C SER A 245 2.83 -16.39 16.63
N ALA A 246 2.58 -17.54 16.02
CA ALA A 246 2.28 -17.70 14.60
C ALA A 246 1.13 -16.80 14.15
N ASP A 247 0.00 -16.80 14.84
CA ASP A 247 -1.15 -15.93 14.53
C ASP A 247 -0.80 -14.44 14.55
N VAL A 248 0.08 -14.02 15.46
CA VAL A 248 0.56 -12.64 15.48
C VAL A 248 1.53 -12.37 14.33
N ALA A 249 2.40 -13.32 13.99
CA ALA A 249 3.34 -13.16 12.89
C ALA A 249 2.61 -12.99 11.55
N TYR A 250 1.64 -13.85 11.22
CA TYR A 250 0.85 -13.74 9.99
C TYR A 250 0.16 -12.38 9.86
N ARG A 251 -0.34 -11.80 10.95
CA ARG A 251 -0.92 -10.44 10.97
C ARG A 251 0.11 -9.32 10.77
N HIS A 252 1.37 -9.66 10.60
CA HIS A 252 2.44 -8.74 10.22
C HIS A 252 3.14 -9.17 8.92
N ILE A 253 2.58 -10.12 8.16
CA ILE A 253 3.15 -10.58 6.89
C ILE A 253 2.31 -10.06 5.73
N GLY A 254 2.98 -9.71 4.63
CA GLY A 254 2.35 -9.35 3.38
C GLY A 254 2.94 -10.09 2.19
N ILE A 255 2.14 -10.22 1.15
CA ILE A 255 2.54 -10.66 -0.18
C ILE A 255 2.45 -9.47 -1.12
N SER A 256 3.53 -9.19 -1.86
CA SER A 256 3.55 -8.34 -3.04
C SER A 256 3.98 -9.16 -4.23
N SER A 257 3.06 -9.75 -4.95
CA SER A 257 3.37 -10.57 -6.12
C SER A 257 3.61 -9.71 -7.37
N MET A 258 3.93 -10.32 -8.51
CA MET A 258 3.98 -9.64 -9.81
C MET A 258 2.92 -10.25 -10.73
N ASN A 259 2.04 -9.43 -11.28
CA ASN A 259 0.93 -9.94 -12.08
C ASN A 259 1.33 -10.32 -13.51
N GLY A 260 1.02 -11.54 -13.93
CA GLY A 260 1.36 -12.06 -15.24
C GLY A 260 2.81 -12.52 -15.35
N HIS A 261 3.45 -12.27 -16.50
CA HIS A 261 4.89 -12.57 -16.65
C HIS A 261 5.71 -11.69 -15.72
N THR A 262 6.65 -12.31 -15.01
CA THR A 262 7.63 -11.59 -14.17
C THR A 262 8.80 -11.08 -15.04
N ASP A 263 9.85 -10.58 -14.42
CA ASP A 263 11.05 -10.17 -15.16
C ASP A 263 11.90 -11.40 -15.58
N GLU A 264 11.64 -12.57 -14.98
CA GLU A 264 12.21 -13.85 -15.41
C GLU A 264 11.34 -14.49 -16.50
N SER A 265 11.99 -14.96 -17.59
CA SER A 265 11.30 -15.37 -18.83
C SER A 265 10.39 -16.59 -18.70
N ASP A 266 10.59 -17.41 -17.70
CA ASP A 266 9.92 -18.68 -17.42
C ASP A 266 9.04 -18.66 -16.18
N GLU A 267 8.88 -17.49 -15.57
CA GLU A 267 7.94 -17.28 -14.48
C GLU A 267 6.68 -16.54 -14.96
N THR A 268 5.54 -17.03 -14.52
CA THR A 268 4.24 -16.40 -14.79
C THR A 268 3.32 -16.61 -13.62
N VAL A 269 2.87 -15.53 -13.01
CA VAL A 269 1.82 -15.57 -11.99
C VAL A 269 0.47 -15.43 -12.69
N SER A 270 -0.28 -16.51 -12.74
CA SER A 270 -1.62 -16.54 -13.36
C SER A 270 -2.69 -15.95 -12.43
N ILE A 271 -3.89 -15.75 -12.96
CA ILE A 271 -5.06 -15.40 -12.15
C ILE A 271 -5.37 -16.50 -11.12
N GLU A 272 -5.22 -17.75 -11.51
CA GLU A 272 -5.42 -18.92 -10.66
C GLU A 272 -4.41 -18.97 -9.50
N ASP A 273 -3.14 -18.67 -9.77
CA ASP A 273 -2.12 -18.54 -8.71
C ASP A 273 -2.49 -17.44 -7.72
N PHE A 274 -2.92 -16.30 -8.25
CA PHE A 274 -3.29 -15.16 -7.40
C PHE A 274 -4.54 -15.42 -6.56
N GLN A 275 -5.51 -16.19 -7.07
CA GLN A 275 -6.66 -16.66 -6.31
C GLN A 275 -6.27 -17.57 -5.15
N LEU A 276 -5.27 -18.45 -5.34
CA LEU A 276 -4.74 -19.30 -4.27
C LEU A 276 -4.01 -18.48 -3.21
N MET A 277 -3.23 -17.47 -3.61
CA MET A 277 -2.60 -16.53 -2.67
C MET A 277 -3.64 -15.73 -1.88
N LEU A 278 -4.72 -15.28 -2.53
CA LEU A 278 -5.84 -14.61 -1.86
C LEU A 278 -6.51 -15.51 -0.83
N ALA A 279 -6.81 -16.75 -1.20
CA ALA A 279 -7.43 -17.72 -0.28
C ALA A 279 -6.55 -17.99 0.95
N PHE A 280 -5.24 -18.15 0.74
CA PHE A 280 -4.27 -18.32 1.82
C PHE A 280 -4.21 -17.06 2.71
N ALA A 281 -4.10 -15.87 2.10
CA ALA A 281 -4.04 -14.61 2.83
C ALA A 281 -5.28 -14.40 3.71
N GLN A 282 -6.48 -14.74 3.21
CA GLN A 282 -7.74 -14.68 3.96
C GLN A 282 -7.78 -15.69 5.11
N GLN A 283 -7.31 -16.93 4.87
CA GLN A 283 -7.31 -18.01 5.87
C GLN A 283 -6.41 -17.66 7.05
N ASP A 284 -5.21 -17.14 6.78
CA ASP A 284 -4.19 -16.87 7.79
C ASP A 284 -4.14 -15.41 8.25
N HIS A 285 -5.08 -14.60 7.74
CA HIS A 285 -5.26 -13.19 8.11
C HIS A 285 -3.98 -12.36 7.93
N LEU A 286 -3.36 -12.42 6.75
CA LEU A 286 -2.16 -11.65 6.47
C LEU A 286 -2.40 -10.15 6.63
N ALA A 287 -1.37 -9.39 6.94
CA ALA A 287 -1.47 -7.94 7.04
C ALA A 287 -1.69 -7.27 5.67
N ARG A 288 -1.21 -7.88 4.58
CA ARG A 288 -1.21 -7.26 3.25
C ARG A 288 -1.26 -8.30 2.13
N LEU A 289 -2.10 -8.03 1.13
CA LEU A 289 -2.06 -8.68 -0.17
C LEU A 289 -2.03 -7.61 -1.25
N THR A 290 -1.00 -7.61 -2.07
CA THR A 290 -0.77 -6.61 -3.11
C THR A 290 0.03 -7.19 -4.28
N PHE A 291 0.29 -6.37 -5.31
CA PHE A 291 1.09 -6.78 -6.47
C PHE A 291 1.69 -5.59 -7.23
N TRP A 292 2.76 -5.84 -7.96
CA TRP A 292 3.32 -4.99 -8.99
C TRP A 292 2.76 -5.44 -10.35
N SER A 293 1.92 -4.69 -11.05
CA SER A 293 1.32 -3.42 -10.71
C SER A 293 -0.02 -3.22 -11.43
N VAL A 294 -0.80 -2.24 -11.02
CA VAL A 294 -2.04 -1.84 -11.68
C VAL A 294 -1.80 -1.46 -13.14
N ASP A 295 -0.66 -0.81 -13.44
CA ASP A 295 -0.26 -0.46 -14.82
C ASP A 295 -0.23 -1.66 -15.74
N ARG A 296 0.14 -2.81 -15.22
CA ARG A 296 0.25 -4.09 -15.91
C ARG A 296 -1.06 -4.87 -15.98
N ASP A 297 -2.06 -4.48 -15.16
CA ASP A 297 -3.29 -5.27 -14.96
C ASP A 297 -4.27 -5.15 -16.12
N ARG A 298 -3.78 -5.56 -17.30
CA ARG A 298 -4.50 -5.60 -18.58
C ARG A 298 -3.79 -6.52 -19.56
N PRO A 299 -4.50 -7.08 -20.56
CA PRO A 299 -3.87 -7.83 -21.64
C PRO A 299 -3.02 -6.91 -22.52
N CYS A 300 -1.95 -7.45 -23.09
CA CYS A 300 -1.13 -6.72 -24.04
C CYS A 300 -1.90 -6.44 -25.35
N GLY A 301 -2.02 -5.18 -25.74
CA GLY A 301 -2.74 -4.74 -26.92
C GLY A 301 -1.81 -4.40 -28.09
N GLY A 302 -2.00 -5.04 -29.25
CA GLY A 302 -1.35 -4.67 -30.52
C GLY A 302 0.17 -4.67 -30.47
N ALA A 303 0.77 -3.51 -30.78
CA ALA A 303 2.23 -3.32 -30.79
C ALA A 303 2.80 -2.96 -29.39
N ASN A 304 1.96 -2.62 -28.44
CA ASN A 304 2.40 -2.26 -27.08
C ASN A 304 2.50 -3.51 -26.23
N ARG A 305 3.70 -4.06 -26.14
CA ARG A 305 4.04 -5.25 -25.33
C ARG A 305 5.10 -4.92 -24.28
N SER A 306 5.14 -3.65 -23.84
CA SER A 306 6.04 -3.31 -22.74
C SER A 306 5.63 -4.09 -21.49
N PRO A 307 6.56 -4.78 -20.83
CA PRO A 307 6.29 -5.47 -19.57
C PRO A 307 5.78 -4.52 -18.49
N ASP A 308 6.07 -3.22 -18.60
CA ASP A 308 5.56 -2.21 -17.65
C ASP A 308 4.12 -1.77 -17.92
N ALA A 309 3.54 -2.15 -19.05
CA ALA A 309 2.24 -1.65 -19.49
C ALA A 309 1.17 -2.74 -19.67
N CYS A 310 1.51 -4.01 -19.50
CA CYS A 310 0.58 -5.13 -19.60
C CYS A 310 1.18 -6.39 -18.97
N SER A 311 0.34 -7.32 -18.53
CA SER A 311 0.75 -8.53 -17.83
C SER A 311 1.42 -9.60 -18.70
N GLY A 312 1.28 -9.51 -20.01
CA GLY A 312 1.74 -10.56 -20.93
C GLY A 312 0.79 -11.75 -21.04
N THR A 313 -0.23 -11.83 -20.20
CA THR A 313 -1.19 -12.95 -20.15
C THR A 313 -2.55 -12.58 -20.75
N SER A 314 -3.37 -13.59 -21.00
CA SER A 314 -4.76 -13.40 -21.41
C SER A 314 -5.61 -13.20 -20.16
N GLN A 315 -6.13 -12.01 -19.98
CA GLN A 315 -6.95 -11.62 -18.83
C GLN A 315 -7.96 -10.54 -19.20
N GLN A 316 -8.91 -10.27 -18.32
CA GLN A 316 -9.70 -9.04 -18.36
C GLN A 316 -8.89 -7.89 -17.75
N PRO A 317 -9.10 -6.63 -18.19
CA PRO A 317 -8.52 -5.49 -17.47
C PRO A 317 -8.92 -5.50 -16.00
N PHE A 318 -7.97 -5.21 -15.11
CA PHE A 318 -8.13 -5.17 -13.66
C PHE A 318 -8.38 -6.51 -12.97
N ALA A 319 -8.14 -7.65 -13.63
CA ALA A 319 -8.45 -8.95 -13.05
C ALA A 319 -7.70 -9.25 -11.73
N TYR A 320 -6.47 -8.78 -11.59
CA TYR A 320 -5.72 -8.90 -10.32
C TYR A 320 -6.16 -7.86 -9.29
N THR A 321 -6.46 -6.65 -9.72
CA THR A 321 -6.97 -5.59 -8.84
C THR A 321 -8.32 -5.97 -8.25
N ASP A 322 -9.20 -6.60 -9.05
CA ASP A 322 -10.50 -7.10 -8.58
C ASP A 322 -10.32 -8.15 -7.48
N LEU A 323 -9.33 -9.07 -7.60
CA LEU A 323 -9.02 -10.04 -6.56
C LEU A 323 -8.47 -9.38 -5.28
N VAL A 324 -7.61 -8.37 -5.41
CA VAL A 324 -7.13 -7.61 -4.24
C VAL A 324 -8.28 -6.87 -3.56
N ALA A 325 -9.25 -6.36 -4.33
CA ALA A 325 -10.42 -5.70 -3.77
C ALA A 325 -11.32 -6.64 -2.92
N GLU A 326 -11.21 -7.96 -3.11
CA GLU A 326 -11.90 -8.97 -2.30
C GLU A 326 -11.17 -9.27 -0.97
N TYR A 327 -9.96 -8.74 -0.78
CA TYR A 327 -9.18 -8.99 0.42
C TYR A 327 -9.58 -8.04 1.55
N HIS A 328 -9.99 -8.62 2.70
CA HIS A 328 -10.47 -7.88 3.86
C HIS A 328 -9.77 -8.29 5.18
N GLY A 329 -8.67 -9.04 5.11
CA GLY A 329 -7.86 -9.48 6.25
C GLY A 329 -8.36 -10.77 6.92
#